data_76b889bd1b1286783eb6fb1fe8949e03
#
_entry.id   76b889bd1b1286783eb6fb1fe8949e03
#
_cell.length_a   1.000
_cell.length_b   1.000
_cell.length_c   1.000
_cell.angle_alpha   90.00
_cell.angle_beta   90.00
_cell.angle_gamma   90.00
#
_symmetry.space_group_name_H-M   'P 1'
#
loop_
_entity.id
_entity.type
_entity.pdbx_description
1 polymer ?
#
loop_
_entity_poly.entity_id
_entity_poly.type
_entity_poly.pdbx_seq_one_letter_code
_entity_poly.pdbx_strand_id
1 'polypeptide(L)'
;ARGGERLRWRLAAAVIAVPVLVAAGFLAARLGGRASQISFQQLTFQRGTIISARFAPDGATILYGAAWSGKPFEVFSVRPESQLSRPLGFPGNILSISGAGEMALSLNRHFISSFDSTGTLAEASLSGGAPRELLEGVEWADWGPDGKTLAVVRRSEAGDSLEYPVGKTIFTSTGWVGRPRFSPSGDRIALEDHPVFGGDQGEVVLLDPSGKVLERSTDWNTLEGLCWSADGREVWFSAIQKGGNRNLWALDRSGRLRPLLSAPGTYTIHDANRTGVLLARDSQRVGAVGQLAGDGSERDLSYLDYTAVRDLSSDGKTLLFDEDAEGGGPTGSSYVRRAGESSPVRLTGGNSLALSPDARWAVNVPSSPAHDQFQLVLIPIGVGTPRTLPAVKGTLLWCDWTPDGKDILYAASDRGRPSRLWLQDVATGKTRAFTGEGVEMLLYSHLVSPDSREIIARGPDRKLALYPLAGGAPRPLPYVRPAEQPLRWTADGKSLYVYTPGTLPARVDRVDLSDGRREKWKDLVPADTAGVAFLRPPVITPDGKFYAYSYTRVLSELYLVSGLR
;
A
#
# COMPACT_ATOMS: atom_id res chain seq x y z
N ALA A 1 -71.56 -13.29 -48.95
CA ALA A 1 -71.88 -13.27 -47.51
C ALA A 1 -70.84 -13.94 -46.61
N ARG A 2 -69.81 -14.61 -47.17
CA ARG A 2 -68.76 -15.36 -46.31
C ARG A 2 -67.50 -14.55 -45.98
N GLY A 3 -67.35 -13.33 -46.45
CA GLY A 3 -66.13 -12.50 -46.18
C GLY A 3 -66.20 -11.64 -44.92
N GLY A 4 -67.42 -11.24 -44.48
CA GLY A 4 -67.63 -10.31 -43.35
C GLY A 4 -67.47 -10.95 -41.95
N GLU A 5 -67.77 -12.25 -41.83
CA GLU A 5 -67.64 -12.96 -40.55
C GLU A 5 -66.19 -13.21 -40.18
N ARG A 6 -65.30 -13.55 -41.12
CA ARG A 6 -63.87 -13.76 -40.86
C ARG A 6 -63.13 -12.47 -40.42
N LEU A 7 -63.59 -11.31 -40.91
CA LEU A 7 -63.04 -10.02 -40.51
C LEU A 7 -63.45 -9.63 -39.09
N ARG A 8 -64.73 -9.92 -38.72
CA ARG A 8 -65.26 -9.65 -37.36
C ARG A 8 -64.58 -10.52 -36.30
N TRP A 9 -64.29 -11.82 -36.59
CA TRP A 9 -63.55 -12.71 -35.69
C TRP A 9 -62.13 -12.29 -35.54
N ARG A 10 -61.49 -11.76 -36.60
CA ARG A 10 -60.09 -11.24 -36.52
C ARG A 10 -59.99 -9.95 -35.70
N LEU A 11 -60.98 -9.08 -35.83
CA LEU A 11 -61.08 -7.85 -35.04
C LEU A 11 -61.39 -8.16 -33.57
N ALA A 12 -62.31 -9.10 -33.29
CA ALA A 12 -62.60 -9.54 -31.92
C ALA A 12 -61.39 -10.23 -31.26
N ALA A 13 -60.65 -11.05 -31.99
CA ALA A 13 -59.37 -11.67 -31.48
C ALA A 13 -58.32 -10.63 -31.23
N ALA A 14 -58.19 -9.57 -32.05
CA ALA A 14 -57.21 -8.49 -31.82
C ALA A 14 -57.60 -7.62 -30.61
N VAL A 15 -58.87 -7.37 -30.37
CA VAL A 15 -59.37 -6.59 -29.22
C VAL A 15 -59.13 -7.30 -27.90
N ILE A 16 -59.10 -8.64 -27.89
CA ILE A 16 -58.76 -9.44 -26.68
C ILE A 16 -57.24 -9.65 -26.54
N ALA A 17 -56.51 -9.84 -27.63
CA ALA A 17 -55.05 -10.10 -27.59
C ALA A 17 -54.24 -8.88 -27.12
N VAL A 18 -54.63 -7.66 -27.46
CA VAL A 18 -53.92 -6.44 -27.05
C VAL A 18 -53.94 -6.24 -25.53
N PRO A 19 -55.09 -6.27 -24.82
CA PRO A 19 -55.10 -6.14 -23.36
C PRO A 19 -54.40 -7.30 -22.64
N VAL A 20 -54.42 -8.52 -23.20
CA VAL A 20 -53.68 -9.68 -22.63
C VAL A 20 -52.17 -9.49 -22.78
N LEU A 21 -51.70 -8.98 -23.92
CA LEU A 21 -50.28 -8.67 -24.11
C LEU A 21 -49.84 -7.48 -23.25
N VAL A 22 -50.67 -6.47 -23.07
CA VAL A 22 -50.41 -5.34 -22.17
C VAL A 22 -50.40 -5.81 -20.71
N ALA A 23 -51.35 -6.64 -20.31
CA ALA A 23 -51.38 -7.23 -18.96
C ALA A 23 -50.18 -8.17 -18.70
N ALA A 24 -49.81 -8.99 -19.69
CA ALA A 24 -48.62 -9.84 -19.62
C ALA A 24 -47.32 -9.00 -19.59
N GLY A 25 -47.25 -7.92 -20.35
CA GLY A 25 -46.15 -6.95 -20.31
C GLY A 25 -46.06 -6.21 -18.96
N PHE A 26 -47.21 -5.83 -18.40
CA PHE A 26 -47.27 -5.22 -17.05
C PHE A 26 -46.95 -6.22 -15.93
N LEU A 27 -47.35 -7.49 -16.09
CA LEU A 27 -47.02 -8.56 -15.18
C LEU A 27 -45.52 -8.93 -15.29
N ALA A 28 -45.00 -9.00 -16.50
CA ALA A 28 -43.56 -9.19 -16.74
C ALA A 28 -42.70 -8.01 -16.22
N ALA A 29 -43.19 -6.77 -16.36
CA ALA A 29 -42.53 -5.59 -15.77
C ALA A 29 -42.66 -5.55 -14.24
N ARG A 30 -43.69 -6.13 -13.64
CA ARG A 30 -43.85 -6.29 -12.18
C ARG A 30 -43.10 -7.51 -11.64
N LEU A 31 -42.95 -8.57 -12.44
CA LEU A 31 -42.18 -9.77 -12.13
C LEU A 31 -40.70 -9.64 -12.53
N GLY A 32 -40.39 -8.79 -13.50
CA GLY A 32 -39.04 -8.32 -13.79
C GLY A 32 -38.53 -7.55 -12.56
N GLY A 33 -37.77 -8.25 -11.75
CA GLY A 33 -37.38 -7.84 -10.42
C GLY A 33 -37.01 -6.36 -10.38
N ARG A 34 -37.57 -5.62 -9.44
CA ARG A 34 -37.07 -4.29 -9.07
C ARG A 34 -35.55 -4.41 -8.99
N ALA A 35 -34.85 -3.76 -9.90
CA ALA A 35 -33.42 -3.59 -9.78
C ALA A 35 -33.20 -3.11 -8.33
N SER A 36 -32.56 -3.93 -7.51
CA SER A 36 -32.31 -3.61 -6.10
C SER A 36 -31.53 -2.30 -6.10
N GLN A 37 -32.15 -1.24 -5.64
CA GLN A 37 -31.49 0.07 -5.58
C GLN A 37 -30.36 -0.05 -4.58
N ILE A 38 -29.13 0.13 -5.07
CA ILE A 38 -27.95 0.14 -4.19
C ILE A 38 -28.06 1.38 -3.31
N SER A 39 -27.97 1.19 -2.00
CA SER A 39 -27.98 2.28 -1.02
C SER A 39 -26.75 2.24 -0.13
N PHE A 40 -26.20 3.41 0.16
CA PHE A 40 -25.04 3.62 1.01
C PHE A 40 -25.50 4.30 2.29
N GLN A 41 -25.25 3.67 3.43
CA GLN A 41 -25.48 4.24 4.74
C GLN A 41 -24.14 4.46 5.45
N GLN A 42 -23.75 5.71 5.68
CA GLN A 42 -22.52 6.04 6.40
C GLN A 42 -22.66 5.69 7.88
N LEU A 43 -21.64 5.00 8.42
CA LEU A 43 -21.62 4.52 9.81
C LEU A 43 -20.65 5.31 10.69
N THR A 44 -19.61 5.92 10.10
CA THR A 44 -18.56 6.65 10.85
C THR A 44 -18.39 8.07 10.32
N PHE A 45 -18.08 9.01 11.24
CA PHE A 45 -18.00 10.45 10.95
C PHE A 45 -16.74 11.10 11.52
N GLN A 46 -15.83 10.32 12.10
CA GLN A 46 -14.57 10.80 12.67
C GLN A 46 -13.44 10.77 11.62
N ARG A 47 -12.44 11.63 11.80
CA ARG A 47 -11.26 11.67 10.93
C ARG A 47 -10.22 10.67 11.42
N GLY A 48 -9.88 9.72 10.58
CA GLY A 48 -8.87 8.71 10.86
C GLY A 48 -8.92 7.54 9.88
N THR A 49 -8.24 6.46 10.22
CA THR A 49 -8.10 5.28 9.37
C THR A 49 -8.88 4.12 9.95
N ILE A 50 -9.58 3.37 9.09
CA ILE A 50 -10.23 2.10 9.40
C ILE A 50 -9.46 1.00 8.66
N ILE A 51 -9.03 -0.04 9.38
CA ILE A 51 -8.26 -1.15 8.77
C ILE A 51 -9.14 -2.35 8.49
N SER A 52 -10.12 -2.62 9.36
CA SER A 52 -11.02 -3.76 9.21
C SER A 52 -12.38 -3.48 9.81
N ALA A 53 -13.40 -4.16 9.30
CA ALA A 53 -14.74 -4.15 9.88
C ALA A 53 -15.37 -5.54 9.73
N ARG A 54 -16.16 -5.97 10.72
CA ARG A 54 -16.80 -7.29 10.79
C ARG A 54 -18.22 -7.16 11.31
N PHE A 55 -19.11 -7.97 10.76
CA PHE A 55 -20.41 -8.18 11.39
C PHE A 55 -20.25 -9.07 12.62
N ALA A 56 -20.86 -8.67 13.73
CA ALA A 56 -20.99 -9.54 14.89
C ALA A 56 -22.00 -10.68 14.59
N PRO A 57 -22.01 -11.76 15.39
CA PRO A 57 -22.90 -12.91 15.17
C PRO A 57 -24.40 -12.56 15.19
N ASP A 58 -24.80 -11.43 15.80
CA ASP A 58 -26.19 -10.94 15.79
C ASP A 58 -26.61 -10.40 14.40
N GLY A 59 -25.67 -10.27 13.47
CA GLY A 59 -25.87 -9.79 12.09
C GLY A 59 -26.19 -8.30 11.95
N ALA A 60 -26.28 -7.57 13.07
CA ALA A 60 -26.66 -6.15 13.10
C ALA A 60 -25.55 -5.26 13.71
N THR A 61 -24.86 -5.73 14.73
CA THR A 61 -23.71 -5.02 15.32
C THR A 61 -22.50 -5.13 14.41
N ILE A 62 -21.84 -4.02 14.16
CA ILE A 62 -20.64 -3.93 13.34
C ILE A 62 -19.47 -3.57 14.24
N LEU A 63 -18.42 -4.39 14.23
CA LEU A 63 -17.16 -4.19 14.93
C LEU A 63 -16.12 -3.68 13.93
N TYR A 64 -15.32 -2.71 14.28
CA TYR A 64 -14.28 -2.20 13.40
C TYR A 64 -13.06 -1.69 14.16
N GLY A 65 -11.88 -1.84 13.58
CA GLY A 65 -10.62 -1.32 14.10
C GLY A 65 -10.30 0.02 13.46
N ALA A 66 -10.12 1.06 14.27
CA ALA A 66 -9.87 2.41 13.79
C ALA A 66 -8.87 3.19 14.65
N ALA A 67 -8.14 4.12 14.01
CA ALA A 67 -7.28 5.11 14.63
C ALA A 67 -7.85 6.51 14.36
N TRP A 68 -8.55 7.07 15.33
CA TRP A 68 -9.20 8.37 15.22
C TRP A 68 -8.32 9.51 15.71
N SER A 69 -8.24 10.59 14.95
CA SER A 69 -7.53 11.83 15.32
C SER A 69 -6.07 11.61 15.76
N GLY A 70 -5.38 10.66 15.13
CA GLY A 70 -3.99 10.33 15.43
C GLY A 70 -3.77 9.53 16.72
N LYS A 71 -4.83 9.04 17.36
CA LYS A 71 -4.73 8.10 18.48
C LYS A 71 -4.35 6.70 18.01
N PRO A 72 -3.82 5.83 18.87
CA PRO A 72 -3.60 4.43 18.55
C PRO A 72 -4.87 3.72 18.09
N PHE A 73 -4.71 2.60 17.37
CA PHE A 73 -5.82 1.77 16.96
C PHE A 73 -6.57 1.18 18.16
N GLU A 74 -7.89 1.23 18.09
CA GLU A 74 -8.81 0.66 19.06
C GLU A 74 -9.99 0.01 18.32
N VAL A 75 -10.62 -0.99 18.94
CA VAL A 75 -11.82 -1.65 18.43
C VAL A 75 -13.06 -0.91 18.89
N PHE A 76 -13.92 -0.61 17.93
CA PHE A 76 -15.21 0.07 18.15
C PHE A 76 -16.37 -0.82 17.73
N SER A 77 -17.55 -0.51 18.24
CA SER A 77 -18.82 -1.07 17.77
C SER A 77 -19.77 0.03 17.30
N VAL A 78 -20.55 -0.25 16.27
CA VAL A 78 -21.62 0.63 15.79
C VAL A 78 -22.79 -0.22 15.30
N ARG A 79 -24.01 0.34 15.38
CA ARG A 79 -25.22 -0.23 14.76
C ARG A 79 -25.77 0.73 13.71
N PRO A 80 -26.33 0.22 12.59
CA PRO A 80 -26.86 1.07 11.52
C PRO A 80 -27.94 2.05 12.00
N GLU A 81 -28.73 1.69 13.01
CA GLU A 81 -29.79 2.52 13.57
C GLU A 81 -29.25 3.62 14.50
N SER A 82 -28.03 3.43 15.03
CA SER A 82 -27.39 4.36 15.96
C SER A 82 -26.10 4.87 15.35
N GLN A 83 -26.03 6.12 14.97
CA GLN A 83 -24.83 6.75 14.42
C GLN A 83 -23.70 6.96 15.46
N LEU A 84 -23.84 6.38 16.65
CA LEU A 84 -22.86 6.48 17.75
C LEU A 84 -21.96 5.25 17.78
N SER A 85 -20.71 5.45 17.41
CA SER A 85 -19.65 4.46 17.60
C SER A 85 -19.23 4.43 19.07
N ARG A 86 -19.10 3.23 19.64
CA ARG A 86 -18.67 3.01 21.03
C ARG A 86 -17.33 2.29 21.05
N PRO A 87 -16.30 2.81 21.75
CA PRO A 87 -15.08 2.06 21.97
C PRO A 87 -15.38 0.83 22.85
N LEU A 88 -14.74 -0.29 22.53
CA LEU A 88 -14.86 -1.52 23.31
C LEU A 88 -13.75 -1.68 24.35
N GLY A 89 -12.77 -0.76 24.36
CA GLY A 89 -11.62 -0.80 25.27
C GLY A 89 -10.55 -1.83 24.89
N PHE A 90 -10.61 -2.40 23.68
CA PHE A 90 -9.58 -3.30 23.17
C PHE A 90 -8.60 -2.51 22.31
N PRO A 91 -7.31 -2.40 22.72
CA PRO A 91 -6.29 -1.77 21.87
C PRO A 91 -5.99 -2.64 20.65
N GLY A 92 -5.69 -2.01 19.51
CA GLY A 92 -5.35 -2.72 18.29
C GLY A 92 -6.49 -2.84 17.27
N ASN A 93 -6.50 -3.93 16.52
CA ASN A 93 -7.41 -4.11 15.39
C ASN A 93 -8.17 -5.44 15.48
N ILE A 94 -9.41 -5.47 15.01
CA ILE A 94 -10.16 -6.73 14.87
C ILE A 94 -9.78 -7.41 13.55
N LEU A 95 -9.37 -8.68 13.62
CA LEU A 95 -9.07 -9.49 12.46
C LEU A 95 -10.30 -10.28 12.00
N SER A 96 -10.92 -11.00 12.94
CA SER A 96 -12.15 -11.75 12.68
C SER A 96 -12.96 -11.97 13.96
N ILE A 97 -14.17 -12.52 13.82
CA ILE A 97 -15.04 -12.89 14.93
C ILE A 97 -15.69 -14.24 14.64
N SER A 98 -15.68 -15.13 15.61
CA SER A 98 -16.33 -16.43 15.50
C SER A 98 -17.86 -16.34 15.66
N GLY A 99 -18.58 -17.36 15.23
CA GLY A 99 -20.03 -17.45 15.45
C GLY A 99 -20.44 -17.47 16.93
N ALA A 100 -19.52 -17.77 17.85
CA ALA A 100 -19.73 -17.72 19.31
C ALA A 100 -19.43 -16.33 19.91
N GLY A 101 -18.93 -15.38 19.13
CA GLY A 101 -18.58 -14.04 19.60
C GLY A 101 -17.15 -13.90 20.13
N GLU A 102 -16.27 -14.87 19.84
CA GLU A 102 -14.85 -14.77 20.15
C GLU A 102 -14.14 -13.96 19.05
N MET A 103 -13.49 -12.88 19.43
CA MET A 103 -12.76 -11.98 18.54
C MET A 103 -11.30 -12.38 18.44
N ALA A 104 -10.76 -12.44 17.23
CA ALA A 104 -9.33 -12.46 16.97
C ALA A 104 -8.86 -11.01 16.80
N LEU A 105 -7.93 -10.56 17.64
CA LEU A 105 -7.41 -9.20 17.69
C LEU A 105 -5.93 -9.17 17.31
N SER A 106 -5.48 -8.10 16.66
CA SER A 106 -4.06 -7.79 16.48
C SER A 106 -3.67 -6.65 17.43
N LEU A 107 -2.90 -6.98 18.47
CA LEU A 107 -2.36 -6.05 19.44
C LEU A 107 -0.93 -5.63 19.06
N ASN A 108 -0.45 -4.52 19.62
CA ASN A 108 0.94 -4.09 19.50
C ASN A 108 1.45 -4.08 18.03
N ARG A 109 0.65 -3.54 17.12
CA ARG A 109 0.97 -3.56 15.70
C ARG A 109 2.27 -2.82 15.38
N HIS A 110 3.12 -3.46 14.61
CA HIS A 110 4.37 -2.93 14.08
C HIS A 110 4.27 -2.79 12.57
N PHE A 111 4.54 -1.59 12.08
CA PHE A 111 4.62 -1.31 10.65
C PHE A 111 5.81 -2.07 10.03
N ILE A 112 5.58 -2.74 8.91
CA ILE A 112 6.59 -3.46 8.13
C ILE A 112 6.81 -2.76 6.80
N SER A 113 5.74 -2.53 6.05
CA SER A 113 5.74 -1.85 4.75
C SER A 113 4.43 -1.08 4.55
N SER A 114 4.27 -0.45 3.40
CA SER A 114 3.10 0.38 3.07
C SER A 114 1.76 -0.34 3.24
N PHE A 115 1.74 -1.67 3.07
CA PHE A 115 0.53 -2.48 3.09
C PHE A 115 0.54 -3.55 4.17
N ASP A 116 1.62 -3.62 4.93
CA ASP A 116 1.92 -4.76 5.77
C ASP A 116 2.33 -4.36 7.19
N SER A 117 1.81 -5.05 8.18
CA SER A 117 2.11 -4.85 9.60
C SER A 117 1.85 -6.12 10.38
N THR A 118 2.76 -6.46 11.27
CA THR A 118 2.60 -7.58 12.20
C THR A 118 2.14 -7.10 13.58
N GLY A 119 1.56 -8.01 14.34
CA GLY A 119 1.18 -7.76 15.73
C GLY A 119 1.13 -9.04 16.54
N THR A 120 0.70 -8.91 17.78
CA THR A 120 0.39 -10.05 18.66
C THR A 120 -1.06 -10.45 18.47
N LEU A 121 -1.32 -11.66 17.97
CA LEU A 121 -2.65 -12.23 17.92
C LEU A 121 -3.16 -12.45 19.34
N ALA A 122 -4.34 -11.95 19.64
CA ALA A 122 -5.01 -12.18 20.90
C ALA A 122 -6.48 -12.57 20.69
N GLU A 123 -7.02 -13.29 21.63
CA GLU A 123 -8.43 -13.70 21.70
C GLU A 123 -9.14 -12.91 22.80
N ALA A 124 -10.34 -12.40 22.51
CA ALA A 124 -11.19 -11.73 23.47
C ALA A 124 -12.66 -12.02 23.20
N SER A 125 -13.46 -12.17 24.25
CA SER A 125 -14.90 -12.33 24.07
C SER A 125 -15.59 -10.99 23.84
N LEU A 126 -16.57 -10.95 22.93
CA LEU A 126 -17.44 -9.78 22.73
C LEU A 126 -18.25 -9.44 24.00
N SER A 127 -18.46 -10.41 24.88
CA SER A 127 -19.12 -10.18 26.17
C SER A 127 -18.26 -9.44 27.19
N GLY A 128 -16.97 -9.24 26.91
CA GLY A 128 -16.00 -8.53 27.76
C GLY A 128 -14.88 -9.44 28.28
N GLY A 129 -13.96 -8.85 29.01
CA GLY A 129 -12.77 -9.51 29.54
C GLY A 129 -11.47 -8.97 28.90
N ALA A 130 -10.33 -9.23 29.54
CA ALA A 130 -9.03 -8.85 29.00
C ALA A 130 -8.65 -9.76 27.82
N PRO A 131 -8.02 -9.22 26.75
CA PRO A 131 -7.49 -10.03 25.66
C PRO A 131 -6.44 -11.03 26.15
N ARG A 132 -6.51 -12.27 25.68
CA ARG A 132 -5.52 -13.32 25.93
C ARG A 132 -4.59 -13.41 24.71
N GLU A 133 -3.34 -13.05 24.89
CA GLU A 133 -2.32 -13.16 23.84
C GLU A 133 -2.05 -14.64 23.49
N LEU A 134 -1.97 -14.93 22.19
CA LEU A 134 -1.81 -16.28 21.65
C LEU A 134 -0.48 -16.47 20.91
N LEU A 135 -0.14 -15.52 20.01
CA LEU A 135 0.95 -15.71 19.06
C LEU A 135 1.50 -14.36 18.59
N GLU A 136 2.80 -14.20 18.59
CA GLU A 136 3.49 -13.03 18.04
C GLU A 136 3.74 -13.15 16.53
N GLY A 137 3.94 -12.00 15.86
CA GLY A 137 4.30 -11.95 14.45
C GLY A 137 3.17 -12.34 13.50
N VAL A 138 1.91 -12.12 13.90
CA VAL A 138 0.73 -12.40 13.08
C VAL A 138 0.31 -11.14 12.34
N GLU A 139 0.04 -11.27 11.05
CA GLU A 139 -0.48 -10.20 10.19
C GLU A 139 -2.00 -10.24 10.12
N TRP A 140 -2.53 -11.40 9.75
CA TRP A 140 -3.96 -11.64 9.60
C TRP A 140 -4.37 -12.97 10.27
N ALA A 141 -5.64 -13.07 10.64
CA ALA A 141 -6.22 -14.31 11.14
C ALA A 141 -7.71 -14.36 10.79
N ASP A 142 -8.20 -15.60 10.61
CA ASP A 142 -9.63 -15.87 10.51
C ASP A 142 -10.00 -17.15 11.27
N TRP A 143 -11.22 -17.17 11.83
CA TRP A 143 -11.74 -18.35 12.51
C TRP A 143 -12.16 -19.42 11.52
N GLY A 144 -11.74 -20.62 11.75
CA GLY A 144 -12.24 -21.78 11.03
C GLY A 144 -13.74 -22.01 11.29
N PRO A 145 -14.37 -22.89 10.48
CA PRO A 145 -15.81 -23.13 10.56
C PRO A 145 -16.25 -23.78 11.89
N ASP A 146 -15.33 -24.36 12.63
CA ASP A 146 -15.55 -24.89 13.98
C ASP A 146 -15.64 -23.81 15.07
N GLY A 147 -15.31 -22.55 14.73
CA GLY A 147 -15.27 -21.41 15.65
C GLY A 147 -14.21 -21.54 16.75
N LYS A 148 -13.25 -22.46 16.61
CA LYS A 148 -12.21 -22.76 17.61
C LYS A 148 -10.80 -22.73 17.04
N THR A 149 -10.64 -23.13 15.79
CA THR A 149 -9.34 -23.20 15.11
C THR A 149 -9.13 -21.93 14.31
N LEU A 150 -7.95 -21.33 14.41
CA LEU A 150 -7.57 -20.13 13.65
C LEU A 150 -6.69 -20.52 12.45
N ALA A 151 -6.98 -19.91 11.30
CA ALA A 151 -6.01 -19.73 10.24
C ALA A 151 -5.26 -18.43 10.49
N VAL A 152 -3.94 -18.44 10.38
CA VAL A 152 -3.09 -17.27 10.65
C VAL A 152 -2.11 -17.02 9.52
N VAL A 153 -1.89 -15.76 9.19
CA VAL A 153 -0.82 -15.34 8.29
C VAL A 153 0.36 -14.91 9.13
N ARG A 154 1.53 -15.51 8.87
CA ARG A 154 2.78 -15.21 9.54
C ARG A 154 3.88 -14.90 8.57
N ARG A 155 4.70 -13.95 8.97
CA ARG A 155 5.87 -13.55 8.22
C ARG A 155 7.09 -14.39 8.57
N SER A 156 7.85 -14.75 7.52
CA SER A 156 9.20 -15.33 7.63
C SER A 156 10.19 -14.58 6.73
N GLU A 157 11.47 -14.93 6.82
CA GLU A 157 12.49 -14.39 5.91
C GLU A 157 12.26 -14.78 4.44
N ALA A 158 11.55 -15.88 4.19
CA ALA A 158 11.24 -16.40 2.85
C ALA A 158 9.96 -15.80 2.23
N GLY A 159 9.24 -14.96 2.97
CA GLY A 159 7.93 -14.42 2.63
C GLY A 159 6.87 -14.85 3.63
N ASP A 160 5.61 -14.61 3.29
CA ASP A 160 4.50 -14.94 4.19
C ASP A 160 3.97 -16.34 3.99
N SER A 161 3.45 -16.91 5.06
CA SER A 161 2.78 -18.19 5.06
C SER A 161 1.40 -18.11 5.70
N LEU A 162 0.41 -18.81 5.11
CA LEU A 162 -0.86 -19.13 5.76
C LEU A 162 -0.72 -20.47 6.47
N GLU A 163 -0.99 -20.47 7.76
CA GLU A 163 -1.02 -21.69 8.60
C GLU A 163 -2.45 -22.07 8.97
N TYR A 164 -2.81 -23.33 8.82
CA TYR A 164 -4.08 -23.88 9.30
C TYR A 164 -4.02 -25.40 9.57
N PRO A 165 -4.24 -25.83 10.83
CA PRO A 165 -4.23 -25.01 12.04
C PRO A 165 -2.87 -24.35 12.28
N VAL A 166 -2.78 -23.47 13.26
CA VAL A 166 -1.52 -22.80 13.65
C VAL A 166 -0.39 -23.83 13.78
N GLY A 167 0.75 -23.53 13.16
CA GLY A 167 1.93 -24.41 13.08
C GLY A 167 1.94 -25.33 11.86
N LYS A 168 0.87 -25.42 11.06
CA LYS A 168 0.83 -26.18 9.82
C LYS A 168 0.67 -25.22 8.63
N THR A 169 1.75 -24.95 7.92
CA THR A 169 1.72 -24.14 6.68
C THR A 169 0.93 -24.87 5.60
N ILE A 170 -0.04 -24.17 5.01
CA ILE A 170 -0.88 -24.66 3.90
C ILE A 170 -0.71 -23.83 2.63
N PHE A 171 -0.15 -22.61 2.72
CA PHE A 171 0.15 -21.76 1.57
C PHE A 171 1.35 -20.86 1.88
N THR A 172 2.14 -20.49 0.85
CA THR A 172 3.28 -19.57 0.96
C THR A 172 3.28 -18.60 -0.20
N SER A 173 3.64 -17.33 0.08
CA SER A 173 3.90 -16.29 -0.92
C SER A 173 5.36 -15.84 -0.81
N THR A 174 5.94 -15.40 -1.92
CA THR A 174 7.27 -14.78 -1.94
C THR A 174 7.27 -13.35 -1.43
N GLY A 175 6.09 -12.70 -1.43
CA GLY A 175 5.88 -11.36 -0.91
C GLY A 175 5.06 -11.37 0.37
N TRP A 176 3.74 -11.11 0.27
CA TRP A 176 2.86 -11.09 1.44
C TRP A 176 1.47 -11.66 1.13
N VAL A 177 0.79 -12.14 2.19
CA VAL A 177 -0.54 -12.75 2.12
C VAL A 177 -1.53 -11.88 2.89
N GLY A 178 -2.58 -11.41 2.20
CA GLY A 178 -3.63 -10.60 2.81
C GLY A 178 -4.89 -11.39 3.14
N ARG A 179 -5.56 -10.99 4.19
CA ARG A 179 -6.99 -11.20 4.54
C ARG A 179 -7.55 -12.60 4.25
N PRO A 180 -7.00 -13.68 4.82
CA PRO A 180 -7.59 -15.02 4.67
C PRO A 180 -9.04 -15.02 5.18
N ARG A 181 -9.96 -15.69 4.46
CA ARG A 181 -11.37 -15.79 4.81
C ARG A 181 -11.91 -17.17 4.52
N PHE A 182 -12.45 -17.83 5.52
CA PHE A 182 -13.21 -19.07 5.30
C PHE A 182 -14.53 -18.78 4.61
N SER A 183 -14.92 -19.66 3.68
CA SER A 183 -16.28 -19.65 3.15
C SER A 183 -17.29 -19.95 4.26
N PRO A 184 -18.55 -19.47 4.16
CA PRO A 184 -19.57 -19.79 5.14
C PRO A 184 -19.81 -21.29 5.36
N SER A 185 -19.51 -22.12 4.36
CA SER A 185 -19.55 -23.59 4.44
C SER A 185 -18.26 -24.20 5.01
N GLY A 186 -17.19 -23.42 5.15
CA GLY A 186 -15.89 -23.88 5.65
C GLY A 186 -15.09 -24.76 4.71
N ASP A 187 -15.56 -24.99 3.49
CA ASP A 187 -14.93 -25.88 2.51
C ASP A 187 -13.86 -25.18 1.66
N ARG A 188 -13.73 -23.87 1.76
CA ARG A 188 -12.74 -23.06 1.04
C ARG A 188 -12.18 -21.94 1.90
N ILE A 189 -10.98 -21.50 1.54
CA ILE A 189 -10.31 -20.30 2.07
C ILE A 189 -10.02 -19.40 0.88
N ALA A 190 -10.43 -18.14 0.95
CA ALA A 190 -10.02 -17.10 0.02
C ALA A 190 -8.94 -16.24 0.67
N LEU A 191 -7.95 -15.81 -0.11
CA LEU A 191 -6.90 -14.90 0.34
C LEU A 191 -6.40 -13.99 -0.80
N GLU A 192 -5.68 -12.95 -0.43
CA GLU A 192 -4.92 -12.11 -1.34
C GLU A 192 -3.47 -12.61 -1.37
N ASP A 193 -2.93 -12.88 -2.57
CA ASP A 193 -1.52 -13.25 -2.79
C ASP A 193 -0.82 -12.11 -3.51
N HIS A 194 0.13 -11.48 -2.84
CA HIS A 194 0.92 -10.37 -3.34
C HIS A 194 2.37 -10.81 -3.51
N PRO A 195 2.83 -11.13 -4.73
CA PRO A 195 4.13 -11.74 -4.96
C PRO A 195 5.32 -10.80 -4.72
N VAL A 196 5.06 -9.48 -4.63
CA VAL A 196 6.09 -8.45 -4.43
C VAL A 196 5.96 -7.84 -3.04
N PHE A 197 7.02 -7.94 -2.25
CA PHE A 197 7.07 -7.33 -0.92
C PHE A 197 6.88 -5.80 -0.98
N GLY A 198 5.94 -5.29 -0.19
CA GLY A 198 5.62 -3.86 -0.14
C GLY A 198 4.87 -3.32 -1.38
N GLY A 199 4.51 -4.18 -2.33
CA GLY A 199 3.63 -3.86 -3.45
C GLY A 199 2.19 -4.29 -3.16
N ASP A 200 1.21 -3.65 -3.78
CA ASP A 200 -0.22 -3.95 -3.65
C ASP A 200 -0.81 -4.66 -4.88
N GLN A 201 0.03 -4.95 -5.88
CA GLN A 201 -0.34 -5.81 -7.00
C GLN A 201 -0.48 -7.26 -6.54
N GLY A 202 -1.47 -7.98 -7.04
CA GLY A 202 -1.68 -9.35 -6.60
C GLY A 202 -2.88 -10.04 -7.25
N GLU A 203 -3.21 -11.21 -6.75
CA GLU A 203 -4.33 -12.03 -7.19
C GLU A 203 -5.13 -12.57 -6.01
N VAL A 204 -6.41 -12.87 -6.24
CA VAL A 204 -7.25 -13.61 -5.30
C VAL A 204 -7.02 -15.09 -5.52
N VAL A 205 -6.72 -15.82 -4.45
CA VAL A 205 -6.49 -17.27 -4.45
C VAL A 205 -7.56 -17.97 -3.64
N LEU A 206 -8.14 -19.03 -4.20
CA LEU A 206 -9.06 -19.93 -3.52
C LEU A 206 -8.35 -21.25 -3.21
N LEU A 207 -8.34 -21.63 -1.94
CA LEU A 207 -7.78 -22.88 -1.44
C LEU A 207 -8.87 -23.77 -0.85
N ASP A 208 -8.63 -25.09 -0.82
CA ASP A 208 -9.30 -25.93 0.15
C ASP A 208 -8.57 -25.88 1.51
N PRO A 209 -9.17 -26.33 2.63
CA PRO A 209 -8.53 -26.27 3.95
C PRO A 209 -7.25 -27.10 4.09
N SER A 210 -6.93 -27.97 3.11
CA SER A 210 -5.66 -28.69 3.07
C SER A 210 -4.52 -27.90 2.45
N GLY A 211 -4.84 -26.77 1.78
CA GLY A 211 -3.89 -25.89 1.08
C GLY A 211 -3.80 -26.13 -0.43
N LYS A 212 -4.64 -27.01 -0.98
CA LYS A 212 -4.71 -27.20 -2.43
C LYS A 212 -5.33 -25.95 -3.08
N VAL A 213 -4.60 -25.34 -4.01
CA VAL A 213 -5.11 -24.25 -4.83
C VAL A 213 -6.20 -24.79 -5.75
N LEU A 214 -7.38 -24.19 -5.67
CA LEU A 214 -8.54 -24.53 -6.48
C LEU A 214 -8.69 -23.58 -7.65
N GLU A 215 -8.57 -22.27 -7.40
CA GLU A 215 -8.74 -21.20 -8.38
C GLU A 215 -7.81 -20.04 -8.06
N ARG A 216 -7.48 -19.24 -9.11
CA ARG A 216 -6.79 -17.94 -9.02
C ARG A 216 -7.50 -16.93 -9.90
N SER A 217 -7.56 -15.68 -9.47
CA SER A 217 -7.96 -14.59 -10.36
C SER A 217 -6.84 -14.23 -11.34
N THR A 218 -7.11 -13.28 -12.25
CA THR A 218 -6.05 -12.60 -12.99
C THR A 218 -5.26 -11.68 -12.08
N ASP A 219 -4.06 -11.26 -12.51
CA ASP A 219 -3.29 -10.23 -11.82
C ASP A 219 -4.01 -8.88 -11.81
N TRP A 220 -3.95 -8.22 -10.67
CA TRP A 220 -4.49 -6.89 -10.43
C TRP A 220 -3.35 -5.91 -10.14
N ASN A 221 -3.46 -4.68 -10.65
CA ASN A 221 -2.48 -3.64 -10.38
C ASN A 221 -2.52 -3.19 -8.91
N THR A 222 -3.71 -3.23 -8.29
CA THR A 222 -3.87 -3.14 -6.84
C THR A 222 -4.98 -4.09 -6.42
N LEU A 223 -4.82 -4.70 -5.25
CA LEU A 223 -5.80 -5.58 -4.64
C LEU A 223 -5.79 -5.32 -3.13
N GLU A 224 -6.94 -4.97 -2.56
CA GLU A 224 -7.03 -4.73 -1.12
C GLU A 224 -8.46 -4.84 -0.62
N GLY A 225 -8.71 -5.83 0.20
CA GLY A 225 -10.00 -6.12 0.78
C GLY A 225 -10.75 -7.23 0.06
N LEU A 226 -11.11 -8.28 0.80
CA LEU A 226 -11.95 -9.37 0.33
C LEU A 226 -12.88 -9.91 1.42
N CYS A 227 -14.02 -10.45 0.98
CA CYS A 227 -14.93 -11.23 1.80
C CYS A 227 -15.70 -12.24 0.93
N TRP A 228 -16.36 -13.20 1.56
CA TRP A 228 -17.32 -14.06 0.87
C TRP A 228 -18.68 -13.35 0.74
N SER A 229 -19.39 -13.61 -0.35
CA SER A 229 -20.81 -13.31 -0.44
C SER A 229 -21.59 -14.07 0.65
N ALA A 230 -22.71 -13.51 1.11
CA ALA A 230 -23.48 -14.10 2.21
C ALA A 230 -23.97 -15.54 1.95
N ASP A 231 -24.10 -15.94 0.67
CA ASP A 231 -24.46 -17.29 0.25
C ASP A 231 -23.24 -18.19 -0.02
N GLY A 232 -22.02 -17.65 0.09
CA GLY A 232 -20.76 -18.35 -0.10
C GLY A 232 -20.49 -18.81 -1.55
N ARG A 233 -21.16 -18.23 -2.53
CA ARG A 233 -20.99 -18.60 -3.94
C ARG A 233 -19.86 -17.85 -4.62
N GLU A 234 -19.58 -16.64 -4.15
CA GLU A 234 -18.59 -15.74 -4.73
C GLU A 234 -17.69 -15.16 -3.65
N VAL A 235 -16.45 -14.86 -4.00
CA VAL A 235 -15.57 -13.95 -3.26
C VAL A 235 -15.71 -12.57 -3.86
N TRP A 236 -16.04 -11.59 -3.04
CA TRP A 236 -16.10 -10.19 -3.40
C TRP A 236 -14.85 -9.49 -2.92
N PHE A 237 -14.23 -8.67 -3.76
CA PHE A 237 -12.96 -8.01 -3.46
C PHE A 237 -12.84 -6.65 -4.14
N SER A 238 -11.93 -5.84 -3.65
CA SER A 238 -11.64 -4.49 -4.14
C SER A 238 -10.34 -4.47 -4.91
N ALA A 239 -10.37 -4.06 -6.18
CA ALA A 239 -9.19 -4.09 -7.04
C ALA A 239 -9.20 -3.04 -8.15
N ILE A 240 -8.02 -2.74 -8.70
CA ILE A 240 -7.81 -1.94 -9.91
C ILE A 240 -7.17 -2.81 -10.96
N GLN A 241 -7.76 -2.85 -12.15
CA GLN A 241 -7.18 -3.52 -13.31
C GLN A 241 -6.39 -2.54 -14.18
N LYS A 242 -6.92 -1.33 -14.41
CA LYS A 242 -6.27 -0.25 -15.18
C LYS A 242 -6.73 1.09 -14.64
N GLY A 243 -5.79 1.91 -14.15
CA GLY A 243 -5.98 3.29 -13.73
C GLY A 243 -7.17 3.57 -12.81
N GLY A 244 -7.19 4.71 -12.16
CA GLY A 244 -8.35 5.17 -11.41
C GLY A 244 -8.51 4.58 -10.01
N ASN A 245 -9.76 4.36 -9.60
CA ASN A 245 -10.12 3.96 -8.24
C ASN A 245 -10.33 2.46 -8.11
N ARG A 246 -10.16 1.91 -6.91
CA ARG A 246 -10.53 0.52 -6.61
C ARG A 246 -12.05 0.34 -6.72
N ASN A 247 -12.46 -0.55 -7.61
CA ASN A 247 -13.83 -1.00 -7.78
C ASN A 247 -14.04 -2.36 -7.13
N LEU A 248 -15.31 -2.76 -6.96
CA LEU A 248 -15.63 -4.07 -6.44
C LEU A 248 -15.81 -5.07 -7.57
N TRP A 249 -15.27 -6.25 -7.37
CA TRP A 249 -15.32 -7.40 -8.27
C TRP A 249 -15.81 -8.64 -7.53
N ALA A 250 -16.35 -9.58 -8.28
CA ALA A 250 -16.75 -10.87 -7.78
C ALA A 250 -16.06 -11.99 -8.57
N LEU A 251 -15.53 -12.98 -7.85
CA LEU A 251 -14.95 -14.22 -8.37
C LEU A 251 -15.84 -15.38 -7.91
N ASP A 252 -16.45 -16.09 -8.83
CA ASP A 252 -17.22 -17.28 -8.46
C ASP A 252 -16.33 -18.49 -8.20
N ARG A 253 -16.93 -19.56 -7.67
CA ARG A 253 -16.21 -20.80 -7.33
C ARG A 253 -15.60 -21.54 -8.53
N SER A 254 -15.91 -21.14 -9.76
CA SER A 254 -15.36 -21.67 -11.02
C SER A 254 -14.30 -20.77 -11.64
N GLY A 255 -13.89 -19.70 -10.97
CA GLY A 255 -12.88 -18.74 -11.46
C GLY A 255 -13.44 -17.66 -12.39
N ARG A 256 -14.78 -17.55 -12.57
CA ARG A 256 -15.36 -16.53 -13.43
C ARG A 256 -15.43 -15.19 -12.69
N LEU A 257 -14.90 -14.14 -13.33
CA LEU A 257 -14.90 -12.77 -12.85
C LEU A 257 -16.08 -11.96 -13.40
N ARG A 258 -16.64 -11.09 -12.56
CA ARG A 258 -17.59 -10.06 -12.96
C ARG A 258 -17.42 -8.78 -12.14
N PRO A 259 -17.70 -7.59 -12.72
CA PRO A 259 -17.80 -6.37 -11.91
C PRO A 259 -19.01 -6.49 -10.97
N LEU A 260 -18.83 -6.05 -9.71
CA LEU A 260 -19.87 -6.03 -8.69
C LEU A 260 -20.40 -4.60 -8.46
N LEU A 261 -19.48 -3.63 -8.32
CA LEU A 261 -19.80 -2.22 -8.15
C LEU A 261 -18.69 -1.35 -8.75
N SER A 262 -19.09 -0.39 -9.58
CA SER A 262 -18.23 0.69 -10.05
C SER A 262 -18.84 2.01 -9.60
N ALA A 263 -18.16 2.73 -8.72
CA ALA A 263 -18.59 3.99 -8.18
C ALA A 263 -17.41 4.95 -8.00
N PRO A 264 -17.62 6.27 -8.05
CA PRO A 264 -16.55 7.23 -7.78
C PRO A 264 -15.97 7.08 -6.37
N GLY A 265 -14.65 6.99 -6.27
CA GLY A 265 -13.92 6.82 -5.02
C GLY A 265 -13.22 5.46 -4.92
N THR A 266 -12.30 5.35 -3.98
CA THR A 266 -11.57 4.12 -3.68
C THR A 266 -12.27 3.41 -2.54
N TYR A 267 -12.69 2.17 -2.78
CA TYR A 267 -13.42 1.36 -1.80
C TYR A 267 -12.60 0.14 -1.38
N THR A 268 -12.64 -0.17 -0.08
CA THR A 268 -12.09 -1.40 0.49
C THR A 268 -13.23 -2.20 1.11
N ILE A 269 -13.44 -3.42 0.61
CA ILE A 269 -14.46 -4.33 1.15
C ILE A 269 -13.89 -5.05 2.37
N HIS A 270 -14.72 -5.16 3.43
CA HIS A 270 -14.31 -5.78 4.68
C HIS A 270 -15.09 -7.04 5.02
N ASP A 271 -16.40 -7.02 4.87
CA ASP A 271 -17.26 -8.13 5.23
C ASP A 271 -18.61 -8.03 4.54
N ALA A 272 -19.34 -9.15 4.46
CA ALA A 272 -20.68 -9.19 3.90
C ALA A 272 -21.57 -10.20 4.65
N ASN A 273 -22.83 -9.84 4.81
CA ASN A 273 -23.88 -10.73 5.30
C ASN A 273 -25.19 -10.50 4.54
N ARG A 274 -26.29 -11.07 5.01
CA ARG A 274 -27.60 -10.93 4.35
C ARG A 274 -28.18 -9.51 4.42
N THR A 275 -27.72 -8.67 5.34
CA THR A 275 -28.20 -7.28 5.49
C THR A 275 -27.46 -6.32 4.56
N GLY A 276 -26.21 -6.64 4.19
CA GLY A 276 -25.41 -5.80 3.31
C GLY A 276 -23.92 -6.10 3.36
N VAL A 277 -23.15 -5.16 2.88
CA VAL A 277 -21.70 -5.21 2.73
C VAL A 277 -21.07 -4.05 3.48
N LEU A 278 -19.99 -4.32 4.21
CA LEU A 278 -19.18 -3.30 4.87
C LEU A 278 -18.09 -2.81 3.92
N LEU A 279 -18.18 -1.55 3.53
CA LEU A 279 -17.20 -0.88 2.68
C LEU A 279 -16.57 0.29 3.41
N ALA A 280 -15.26 0.36 3.42
CA ALA A 280 -14.58 1.62 3.70
C ALA A 280 -14.41 2.40 2.38
N ARG A 281 -14.74 3.68 2.40
CA ARG A 281 -14.33 4.64 1.38
C ARG A 281 -13.07 5.30 1.84
N ASP A 282 -11.97 5.06 1.13
CA ASP A 282 -10.65 5.53 1.49
C ASP A 282 -10.26 6.76 0.65
N SER A 283 -9.70 7.76 1.32
CA SER A 283 -9.05 8.91 0.69
C SER A 283 -7.59 8.88 1.08
N GLN A 284 -6.74 8.44 0.16
CA GLN A 284 -5.30 8.43 0.35
C GLN A 284 -4.68 9.69 -0.22
N ARG A 285 -3.77 10.29 0.56
CA ARG A 285 -2.94 11.42 0.14
C ARG A 285 -1.52 11.24 0.66
N VAL A 286 -0.56 11.76 -0.10
CA VAL A 286 0.82 11.88 0.36
C VAL A 286 1.12 13.36 0.50
N GLY A 287 1.31 13.80 1.73
CA GLY A 287 1.74 15.15 2.05
C GLY A 287 3.25 15.23 2.24
N ALA A 288 3.79 16.42 2.20
CA ALA A 288 5.20 16.70 2.46
C ALA A 288 5.36 17.83 3.49
N VAL A 289 6.33 17.69 4.37
CA VAL A 289 6.67 18.67 5.40
C VAL A 289 8.19 18.82 5.44
N GLY A 290 8.68 20.00 5.75
CA GLY A 290 10.12 20.21 5.88
C GLY A 290 10.50 21.63 6.22
N GLN A 291 11.80 21.84 6.36
CA GLN A 291 12.43 23.12 6.55
C GLN A 291 13.54 23.28 5.51
N LEU A 292 13.34 24.15 4.52
CA LEU A 292 14.30 24.47 3.49
C LEU A 292 15.19 25.65 3.91
N ALA A 293 16.28 25.89 3.18
CA ALA A 293 17.17 27.02 3.45
C ALA A 293 16.40 28.35 3.36
N GLY A 294 16.49 29.15 4.41
CA GLY A 294 15.76 30.44 4.52
C GLY A 294 14.39 30.32 5.18
N ASP A 295 13.84 29.12 5.40
CA ASP A 295 12.63 28.95 6.19
C ASP A 295 12.94 29.14 7.68
N GLY A 296 12.13 29.94 8.39
CA GLY A 296 12.30 30.17 9.83
C GLY A 296 11.87 28.97 10.69
N SER A 297 11.03 28.09 10.15
CA SER A 297 10.51 26.88 10.82
C SER A 297 10.06 25.85 9.79
N GLU A 298 9.74 24.65 10.28
CA GLU A 298 9.08 23.62 9.50
C GLU A 298 7.75 24.11 8.92
N ARG A 299 7.47 23.78 7.67
CA ARG A 299 6.22 24.12 6.99
C ARG A 299 5.69 23.01 6.10
N ASP A 300 4.44 23.09 5.72
CA ASP A 300 3.84 22.24 4.70
C ASP A 300 4.46 22.54 3.32
N LEU A 301 4.96 21.48 2.70
CA LEU A 301 5.57 21.48 1.36
C LEU A 301 4.72 20.73 0.34
N SER A 302 3.54 20.24 0.74
CA SER A 302 2.61 19.54 -0.16
C SER A 302 2.24 20.45 -1.34
N TYR A 303 2.00 19.84 -2.49
CA TYR A 303 1.65 20.57 -3.70
C TYR A 303 0.29 20.15 -4.26
N LEU A 304 0.16 18.91 -4.70
CA LEU A 304 -1.09 18.36 -5.20
C LEU A 304 -1.63 17.31 -4.21
N ASP A 305 -1.86 16.08 -4.66
CA ASP A 305 -2.46 15.02 -3.86
C ASP A 305 -1.49 13.90 -3.47
N TYR A 306 -0.31 13.86 -4.08
CA TYR A 306 0.68 12.82 -3.85
C TYR A 306 2.13 13.32 -3.90
N THR A 307 2.47 14.26 -3.03
CA THR A 307 3.81 14.89 -2.98
C THR A 307 4.84 13.94 -2.37
N ALA A 308 5.52 13.16 -3.20
CA ALA A 308 6.57 12.23 -2.80
C ALA A 308 7.94 12.90 -2.85
N VAL A 309 8.48 13.30 -1.71
CA VAL A 309 9.84 13.85 -1.59
C VAL A 309 10.86 12.82 -2.04
N ARG A 310 11.77 13.23 -2.93
CA ARG A 310 12.81 12.37 -3.51
C ARG A 310 14.20 12.75 -3.05
N ASP A 311 14.54 14.05 -3.09
CA ASP A 311 15.86 14.53 -2.74
C ASP A 311 15.86 15.99 -2.31
N LEU A 312 16.90 16.40 -1.58
CA LEU A 312 17.18 17.75 -1.14
C LEU A 312 18.64 18.09 -1.41
N SER A 313 18.88 19.19 -2.14
CA SER A 313 20.24 19.66 -2.39
C SER A 313 21.03 19.87 -1.09
N SER A 314 22.33 19.66 -1.13
CA SER A 314 23.19 19.73 0.07
C SER A 314 23.20 21.10 0.77
N ASP A 315 22.83 22.16 0.05
CA ASP A 315 22.66 23.51 0.59
C ASP A 315 21.24 23.81 1.10
N GLY A 316 20.31 22.83 0.99
CA GLY A 316 18.93 22.93 1.42
C GLY A 316 18.04 23.85 0.56
N LYS A 317 18.53 24.31 -0.60
CA LYS A 317 17.79 25.30 -1.41
C LYS A 317 16.88 24.70 -2.47
N THR A 318 17.10 23.46 -2.89
CA THR A 318 16.34 22.81 -3.96
C THR A 318 15.78 21.49 -3.48
N LEU A 319 14.45 21.39 -3.42
CA LEU A 319 13.72 20.18 -3.11
C LEU A 319 13.22 19.53 -4.40
N LEU A 320 13.56 18.27 -4.64
CA LEU A 320 13.03 17.43 -5.70
C LEU A 320 11.89 16.56 -5.13
N PHE A 321 10.77 16.52 -5.82
CA PHE A 321 9.64 15.65 -5.45
C PHE A 321 8.83 15.23 -6.68
N ASP A 322 8.07 14.16 -6.54
CA ASP A 322 7.16 13.69 -7.57
C ASP A 322 5.71 13.81 -7.11
N GLU A 323 4.80 13.97 -8.08
CA GLU A 323 3.36 13.83 -7.92
C GLU A 323 2.93 12.58 -8.71
N ASP A 324 2.51 11.54 -8.00
CA ASP A 324 2.28 10.21 -8.58
C ASP A 324 0.79 9.82 -8.70
N ALA A 325 -0.14 10.68 -8.23
CA ALA A 325 -1.58 10.44 -8.34
C ALA A 325 -2.23 11.26 -9.47
N GLU A 326 -3.54 11.48 -9.43
CA GLU A 326 -4.29 12.16 -10.50
C GLU A 326 -3.68 13.52 -10.88
N GLY A 327 -3.19 14.28 -9.91
CA GLY A 327 -2.54 15.57 -10.12
C GLY A 327 -1.22 15.50 -10.90
N GLY A 328 -0.52 14.36 -10.85
CA GLY A 328 0.73 14.11 -11.58
C GLY A 328 0.54 13.69 -13.04
N GLY A 329 -0.68 13.27 -13.40
CA GLY A 329 -0.98 12.72 -14.73
C GLY A 329 -0.67 11.22 -14.88
N PRO A 330 -0.85 10.65 -16.09
CA PRO A 330 -0.84 9.18 -16.29
C PRO A 330 0.49 8.48 -15.97
N THR A 331 1.59 9.20 -15.96
CA THR A 331 2.95 8.66 -15.72
C THR A 331 3.61 9.27 -14.50
N GLY A 332 2.86 10.03 -13.68
CA GLY A 332 3.43 10.90 -12.69
C GLY A 332 4.15 12.11 -13.28
N SER A 333 4.60 13.02 -12.46
CA SER A 333 5.39 14.19 -12.87
C SER A 333 6.35 14.59 -11.77
N SER A 334 7.56 14.96 -12.17
CA SER A 334 8.60 15.46 -11.26
C SER A 334 8.62 16.97 -11.21
N TYR A 335 8.86 17.50 -10.03
CA TYR A 335 8.88 18.92 -9.71
C TYR A 335 10.10 19.29 -8.88
N VAL A 336 10.51 20.54 -9.01
CA VAL A 336 11.44 21.17 -8.06
C VAL A 336 10.79 22.36 -7.38
N ARG A 337 11.06 22.52 -6.10
CA ARG A 337 10.75 23.70 -5.31
C ARG A 337 12.05 24.34 -4.84
N ARG A 338 12.24 25.61 -5.13
CA ARG A 338 13.37 26.37 -4.60
C ARG A 338 12.99 27.04 -3.29
N ALA A 339 13.94 27.15 -2.41
CA ALA A 339 13.79 27.88 -1.16
C ALA A 339 13.38 29.33 -1.46
N GLY A 340 12.37 29.83 -0.72
CA GLY A 340 11.81 31.16 -0.94
C GLY A 340 10.78 31.30 -2.08
N GLU A 341 10.62 30.27 -2.93
CA GLU A 341 9.59 30.28 -3.98
C GLU A 341 8.28 29.66 -3.44
N SER A 342 7.15 30.28 -3.79
CA SER A 342 5.82 29.83 -3.38
C SER A 342 5.34 28.63 -4.20
N SER A 343 5.68 28.57 -5.49
CA SER A 343 5.21 27.55 -6.41
C SER A 343 6.35 26.68 -6.93
N PRO A 344 6.18 25.36 -6.97
CA PRO A 344 7.16 24.48 -7.60
C PRO A 344 7.10 24.58 -9.11
N VAL A 345 8.20 24.21 -9.76
CA VAL A 345 8.33 24.15 -11.21
C VAL A 345 8.31 22.69 -11.65
N ARG A 346 7.44 22.36 -12.60
CA ARG A 346 7.41 21.03 -13.23
C ARG A 346 8.66 20.84 -14.08
N LEU A 347 9.38 19.75 -13.87
CA LEU A 347 10.55 19.38 -14.66
C LEU A 347 10.19 18.53 -15.87
N THR A 348 9.51 17.41 -15.62
CA THR A 348 9.22 16.40 -16.65
C THR A 348 8.09 15.48 -16.21
N GLY A 349 7.60 14.63 -17.13
CA GLY A 349 6.81 13.44 -16.81
C GLY A 349 7.70 12.30 -16.32
N GLY A 350 7.11 11.33 -15.62
CA GLY A 350 7.82 10.24 -14.97
C GLY A 350 8.45 10.67 -13.64
N ASN A 351 9.20 9.75 -13.02
CA ASN A 351 9.75 9.92 -11.69
C ASN A 351 11.23 10.31 -11.75
N SER A 352 11.61 11.30 -10.97
CA SER A 352 13.01 11.69 -10.77
C SER A 352 13.50 11.23 -9.41
N LEU A 353 14.67 10.62 -9.35
CA LEU A 353 15.12 9.89 -8.16
C LEU A 353 16.16 10.65 -7.33
N ALA A 354 17.04 11.43 -7.96
CA ALA A 354 18.13 12.10 -7.26
C ALA A 354 18.56 13.40 -7.97
N LEU A 355 19.03 14.36 -7.19
CA LEU A 355 19.71 15.59 -7.64
C LEU A 355 21.21 15.33 -7.83
N SER A 356 21.82 15.93 -8.85
CA SER A 356 23.28 16.00 -8.91
C SER A 356 23.86 16.76 -7.71
N PRO A 357 25.12 16.49 -7.28
CA PRO A 357 25.71 17.17 -6.14
C PRO A 357 25.74 18.69 -6.25
N ASP A 358 25.83 19.24 -7.47
CA ASP A 358 25.74 20.67 -7.77
C ASP A 358 24.31 21.20 -7.93
N ALA A 359 23.31 20.34 -7.75
CA ALA A 359 21.87 20.61 -7.90
C ALA A 359 21.48 21.20 -9.26
N ARG A 360 22.26 20.93 -10.34
CA ARG A 360 21.98 21.40 -11.69
C ARG A 360 21.18 20.41 -12.53
N TRP A 361 21.16 19.13 -12.13
CA TRP A 361 20.49 18.04 -12.83
C TRP A 361 19.65 17.19 -11.89
N ALA A 362 18.55 16.67 -12.39
CA ALA A 362 17.80 15.58 -11.78
C ALA A 362 17.91 14.33 -12.65
N VAL A 363 18.13 13.15 -12.04
CA VAL A 363 18.05 11.85 -12.73
C VAL A 363 16.60 11.45 -12.82
N ASN A 364 16.09 11.37 -14.04
CA ASN A 364 14.74 10.91 -14.34
C ASN A 364 14.75 9.53 -15.00
N VAL A 365 13.75 8.75 -14.71
CA VAL A 365 13.49 7.44 -15.31
C VAL A 365 12.16 7.51 -16.05
N PRO A 366 12.18 7.72 -17.38
CA PRO A 366 10.97 7.71 -18.17
C PRO A 366 10.28 6.33 -18.11
N SER A 367 8.97 6.31 -18.07
CA SER A 367 8.19 5.08 -18.19
C SER A 367 8.54 4.41 -19.53
N SER A 368 9.13 3.22 -19.48
CA SER A 368 9.49 2.44 -20.67
C SER A 368 8.44 1.36 -20.95
N PRO A 369 7.98 1.19 -22.20
CA PRO A 369 7.16 0.05 -22.56
C PRO A 369 7.94 -1.27 -22.57
N ALA A 370 9.27 -1.23 -22.61
CA ALA A 370 10.14 -2.40 -22.56
C ALA A 370 10.42 -2.75 -21.08
N HIS A 371 9.92 -3.87 -20.62
CA HIS A 371 10.07 -4.33 -19.22
C HIS A 371 11.46 -4.92 -18.89
N ASP A 372 12.38 -4.97 -19.85
CA ASP A 372 13.70 -5.59 -19.73
C ASP A 372 14.87 -4.62 -19.90
N GLN A 373 14.58 -3.34 -20.05
CA GLN A 373 15.59 -2.28 -20.09
C GLN A 373 15.05 -0.95 -19.57
N PHE A 374 15.95 -0.13 -19.03
CA PHE A 374 15.66 1.23 -18.58
C PHE A 374 16.70 2.21 -19.12
N GLN A 375 16.37 3.48 -19.09
CA GLN A 375 17.24 4.55 -19.54
C GLN A 375 17.19 5.71 -18.55
N LEU A 376 18.36 6.17 -18.13
CA LEU A 376 18.47 7.35 -17.28
C LEU A 376 18.52 8.60 -18.15
N VAL A 377 17.74 9.61 -17.77
CA VAL A 377 17.72 10.91 -18.43
C VAL A 377 18.06 11.99 -17.41
N LEU A 378 19.07 12.79 -17.71
CA LEU A 378 19.46 13.94 -16.91
C LEU A 378 18.61 15.13 -17.34
N ILE A 379 17.75 15.62 -16.45
CA ILE A 379 16.88 16.78 -16.68
C ILE A 379 17.53 18.00 -16.03
N PRO A 380 17.75 19.09 -16.76
CA PRO A 380 18.34 20.29 -16.18
C PRO A 380 17.38 20.99 -15.23
N ILE A 381 17.89 21.42 -14.07
CA ILE A 381 17.13 22.22 -13.09
C ILE A 381 17.28 23.69 -13.47
N GLY A 382 16.60 24.12 -14.49
CA GLY A 382 16.67 25.46 -15.08
C GLY A 382 16.74 25.40 -16.59
N VAL A 383 17.40 26.37 -17.20
CA VAL A 383 17.54 26.42 -18.66
C VAL A 383 18.57 25.38 -19.12
N GLY A 384 18.21 24.55 -20.06
CA GLY A 384 19.09 23.52 -20.64
C GLY A 384 18.32 22.48 -21.43
N THR A 385 19.05 21.57 -22.09
CA THR A 385 18.49 20.43 -22.80
C THR A 385 18.70 19.15 -22.02
N PRO A 386 17.69 18.26 -21.92
CA PRO A 386 17.86 16.94 -21.31
C PRO A 386 18.96 16.13 -22.00
N ARG A 387 19.69 15.37 -21.22
CA ARG A 387 20.75 14.47 -21.71
C ARG A 387 20.37 13.03 -21.38
N THR A 388 20.21 12.22 -22.43
CA THR A 388 19.89 10.80 -22.30
C THR A 388 21.19 9.98 -22.21
N LEU A 389 21.30 9.13 -21.18
CA LEU A 389 22.39 8.18 -21.05
C LEU A 389 22.09 6.89 -21.83
N PRO A 390 23.12 6.08 -22.18
CA PRO A 390 22.90 4.80 -22.83
C PRO A 390 21.94 3.90 -22.01
N ALA A 391 21.06 3.17 -22.73
CA ALA A 391 20.13 2.24 -22.11
C ALA A 391 20.86 1.07 -21.43
N VAL A 392 20.29 0.59 -20.34
CA VAL A 392 20.80 -0.51 -19.52
C VAL A 392 19.78 -1.63 -19.51
N LYS A 393 20.25 -2.88 -19.61
CA LYS A 393 19.40 -4.07 -19.48
C LYS A 393 19.02 -4.28 -18.02
N GLY A 394 17.79 -4.76 -17.81
CA GLY A 394 17.25 -5.08 -16.49
C GLY A 394 16.19 -4.09 -16.03
N THR A 395 15.71 -4.30 -14.82
CA THR A 395 14.74 -3.44 -14.13
C THR A 395 15.46 -2.60 -13.10
N LEU A 396 15.33 -1.27 -13.20
CA LEU A 396 15.86 -0.34 -12.23
C LEU A 396 15.05 -0.41 -10.94
N LEU A 397 15.73 -0.48 -9.80
CA LEU A 397 15.11 -0.43 -8.47
C LEU A 397 15.27 0.94 -7.83
N TRP A 398 16.47 1.52 -7.89
CA TRP A 398 16.80 2.84 -7.35
C TRP A 398 18.10 3.36 -7.95
N CYS A 399 18.29 4.68 -7.93
CA CYS A 399 19.58 5.30 -8.29
C CYS A 399 19.90 6.51 -7.43
N ASP A 400 21.18 6.85 -7.36
CA ASP A 400 21.74 8.01 -6.68
C ASP A 400 23.03 8.49 -7.39
N TRP A 401 23.47 9.70 -7.10
CA TRP A 401 24.74 10.22 -7.58
C TRP A 401 25.89 9.87 -6.62
N THR A 402 27.08 9.68 -7.18
CA THR A 402 28.29 9.77 -6.36
C THR A 402 28.53 11.23 -5.95
N PRO A 403 29.01 11.51 -4.72
CA PRO A 403 29.23 12.88 -4.24
C PRO A 403 30.19 13.71 -5.10
N ASP A 404 31.10 13.10 -5.85
CA ASP A 404 32.00 13.76 -6.79
C ASP A 404 31.33 14.07 -8.16
N GLY A 405 30.08 13.64 -8.36
CA GLY A 405 29.28 13.89 -9.56
C GLY A 405 29.73 13.17 -10.82
N LYS A 406 30.67 12.21 -10.73
CA LYS A 406 31.19 11.52 -11.91
C LYS A 406 30.34 10.36 -12.36
N ASP A 407 29.74 9.65 -11.42
CA ASP A 407 28.96 8.45 -11.68
C ASP A 407 27.53 8.56 -11.13
N ILE A 408 26.61 7.86 -11.79
CA ILE A 408 25.31 7.50 -11.23
C ILE A 408 25.40 6.06 -10.77
N LEU A 409 25.14 5.85 -9.49
CA LEU A 409 25.05 4.55 -8.87
C LEU A 409 23.60 4.07 -8.93
N TYR A 410 23.37 2.82 -9.31
CA TYR A 410 22.02 2.25 -9.36
C TYR A 410 22.00 0.78 -8.98
N ALA A 411 20.85 0.34 -8.45
CA ALA A 411 20.50 -1.06 -8.27
C ALA A 411 19.62 -1.52 -9.44
N ALA A 412 20.01 -2.60 -10.07
CA ALA A 412 19.22 -3.20 -11.16
C ALA A 412 19.25 -4.73 -11.06
N SER A 413 18.14 -5.35 -11.51
CA SER A 413 18.00 -6.80 -11.62
C SER A 413 17.70 -7.22 -13.05
N ASP A 414 18.30 -8.32 -13.51
CA ASP A 414 17.87 -9.04 -14.71
C ASP A 414 16.69 -9.97 -14.38
N ARG A 415 15.86 -10.30 -15.39
CA ARG A 415 14.73 -11.23 -15.19
C ARG A 415 15.15 -12.52 -14.49
N GLY A 416 14.57 -12.77 -13.30
CA GLY A 416 14.81 -13.99 -12.52
C GLY A 416 16.17 -14.04 -11.81
N ARG A 417 16.93 -12.94 -11.77
CA ARG A 417 18.17 -12.82 -11.01
C ARG A 417 18.04 -11.80 -9.90
N PRO A 418 18.73 -12.01 -8.78
CA PRO A 418 18.81 -11.01 -7.72
C PRO A 418 19.47 -9.71 -8.22
N SER A 419 19.13 -8.58 -7.58
CA SER A 419 19.74 -7.27 -7.88
C SER A 419 21.24 -7.24 -7.63
N ARG A 420 21.92 -6.31 -8.29
CA ARG A 420 23.31 -5.91 -7.99
C ARG A 420 23.48 -4.42 -8.19
N LEU A 421 24.57 -3.87 -7.67
CA LEU A 421 24.87 -2.46 -7.79
C LEU A 421 25.84 -2.19 -8.95
N TRP A 422 25.55 -1.10 -9.66
CA TRP A 422 26.25 -0.65 -10.84
C TRP A 422 26.64 0.82 -10.71
N LEU A 423 27.70 1.19 -11.41
CA LEU A 423 28.07 2.58 -11.67
C LEU A 423 27.96 2.86 -13.16
N GLN A 424 27.40 4.01 -13.53
CA GLN A 424 27.39 4.53 -14.88
C GLN A 424 28.10 5.87 -14.92
N ASP A 425 29.25 5.92 -15.61
CA ASP A 425 30.02 7.14 -15.81
C ASP A 425 29.20 8.16 -16.60
N VAL A 426 29.00 9.33 -16.02
CA VAL A 426 28.13 10.36 -16.60
C VAL A 426 28.71 10.94 -17.90
N ALA A 427 30.03 11.02 -18.03
CA ALA A 427 30.67 11.60 -19.22
C ALA A 427 30.63 10.65 -20.41
N THR A 428 30.95 9.37 -20.19
CA THR A 428 31.11 8.37 -21.25
C THR A 428 29.91 7.45 -21.43
N GLY A 429 29.01 7.37 -20.41
CA GLY A 429 27.88 6.45 -20.36
C GLY A 429 28.28 4.99 -20.11
N LYS A 430 29.55 4.68 -19.89
CA LYS A 430 30.03 3.31 -19.60
C LYS A 430 29.50 2.83 -18.26
N THR A 431 29.07 1.57 -18.22
CA THR A 431 28.55 0.92 -17.01
C THR A 431 29.50 -0.15 -16.50
N ARG A 432 29.59 -0.31 -15.18
CA ARG A 432 30.29 -1.42 -14.53
C ARG A 432 29.57 -1.87 -13.27
N ALA A 433 29.43 -3.18 -13.09
CA ALA A 433 29.01 -3.73 -11.81
C ALA A 433 30.19 -3.70 -10.84
N PHE A 434 29.93 -3.43 -9.57
CA PHE A 434 30.96 -3.43 -8.54
C PHE A 434 30.62 -4.32 -7.33
N THR A 435 29.38 -4.87 -7.28
CA THR A 435 29.00 -5.87 -6.30
C THR A 435 28.63 -7.21 -6.94
N GLY A 436 28.55 -8.27 -6.12
CA GLY A 436 27.89 -9.53 -6.48
C GLY A 436 26.36 -9.38 -6.56
N GLU A 437 25.67 -10.48 -6.91
CA GLU A 437 24.21 -10.57 -6.91
C GLU A 437 23.64 -10.62 -5.47
N GLY A 438 22.40 -10.17 -5.29
CA GLY A 438 21.72 -10.14 -4.00
C GLY A 438 22.04 -8.92 -3.14
N VAL A 439 22.71 -7.91 -3.70
CA VAL A 439 22.98 -6.64 -2.99
C VAL A 439 21.94 -5.61 -3.39
N GLU A 440 21.31 -4.97 -2.39
CA GLU A 440 20.21 -4.03 -2.55
C GLU A 440 20.57 -2.64 -2.04
N MET A 441 20.15 -1.59 -2.76
CA MET A 441 20.16 -0.22 -2.25
C MET A 441 18.95 0.02 -1.34
N LEU A 442 19.16 0.86 -0.33
CA LEU A 442 18.04 1.38 0.45
C LEU A 442 17.41 2.57 -0.29
N LEU A 443 16.09 2.51 -0.41
CA LEU A 443 15.32 3.54 -1.10
C LEU A 443 15.30 4.85 -0.29
N TYR A 444 15.24 5.98 -0.98
CA TYR A 444 15.15 7.34 -0.39
C TYR A 444 16.33 7.68 0.54
N SER A 445 17.54 7.22 0.21
CA SER A 445 18.72 7.39 1.06
C SER A 445 19.94 7.77 0.23
N HIS A 446 20.81 8.64 0.77
CA HIS A 446 22.08 9.04 0.16
C HIS A 446 23.23 8.39 0.93
N LEU A 447 23.58 7.19 0.54
CA LEU A 447 24.44 6.29 1.31
C LEU A 447 25.83 6.11 0.76
N VAL A 448 26.17 6.82 -0.34
CA VAL A 448 27.57 6.91 -0.79
C VAL A 448 28.33 7.80 0.18
N SER A 449 29.51 7.33 0.61
CA SER A 449 30.39 8.09 1.52
C SER A 449 30.82 9.42 0.88
N PRO A 450 31.06 10.49 1.66
CA PRO A 450 31.40 11.83 1.12
C PRO A 450 32.65 11.85 0.24
N ASP A 451 33.57 10.91 0.46
CA ASP A 451 34.79 10.72 -0.33
C ASP A 451 34.60 9.88 -1.60
N SER A 452 33.35 9.46 -1.90
CA SER A 452 32.97 8.63 -3.06
C SER A 452 33.70 7.28 -3.11
N ARG A 453 34.06 6.68 -1.97
CA ARG A 453 34.77 5.41 -1.93
C ARG A 453 33.91 4.19 -1.62
N GLU A 454 32.87 4.37 -0.83
CA GLU A 454 32.03 3.27 -0.33
C GLU A 454 30.56 3.63 -0.37
N ILE A 455 29.69 2.62 -0.40
CA ILE A 455 28.25 2.77 -0.20
C ILE A 455 27.77 1.82 0.89
N ILE A 456 26.79 2.27 1.69
CA ILE A 456 26.03 1.39 2.58
C ILE A 456 24.93 0.73 1.76
N ALA A 457 24.92 -0.60 1.75
CA ALA A 457 23.91 -1.40 1.06
C ALA A 457 23.58 -2.65 1.88
N ARG A 458 22.47 -3.30 1.55
CA ARG A 458 22.05 -4.55 2.18
C ARG A 458 22.56 -5.73 1.38
N GLY A 459 23.27 -6.63 2.03
CA GLY A 459 23.82 -7.85 1.45
C GLY A 459 22.78 -8.97 1.27
N PRO A 460 23.17 -10.08 0.62
CA PRO A 460 22.33 -11.27 0.49
C PRO A 460 21.93 -11.88 1.82
N ASP A 461 22.71 -11.67 2.88
CA ASP A 461 22.42 -12.08 4.25
C ASP A 461 21.48 -11.11 4.99
N ARG A 462 20.88 -10.16 4.26
CA ARG A 462 19.96 -9.12 4.75
C ARG A 462 20.62 -8.11 5.72
N LYS A 463 21.93 -8.16 5.92
CA LYS A 463 22.66 -7.22 6.79
C LYS A 463 23.17 -6.02 6.01
N LEU A 464 23.29 -4.90 6.71
CA LEU A 464 23.92 -3.69 6.17
C LEU A 464 25.43 -3.81 6.22
N ALA A 465 26.06 -3.44 5.12
CA ALA A 465 27.52 -3.42 5.00
C ALA A 465 27.98 -2.26 4.12
N LEU A 466 29.26 -1.94 4.23
CA LEU A 466 29.96 -0.95 3.42
C LEU A 466 30.63 -1.65 2.25
N TYR A 467 30.20 -1.30 1.04
CA TYR A 467 30.68 -1.88 -0.22
C TYR A 467 31.62 -0.88 -0.92
N PRO A 468 32.89 -1.24 -1.18
CA PRO A 468 33.80 -0.36 -1.91
C PRO A 468 33.32 -0.12 -3.35
N LEU A 469 33.26 1.13 -3.80
CA LEU A 469 32.88 1.46 -5.19
C LEU A 469 33.93 0.97 -6.21
N ALA A 470 35.16 0.77 -5.79
CA ALA A 470 36.20 0.13 -6.62
C ALA A 470 35.97 -1.37 -6.82
N GLY A 471 35.04 -1.98 -6.09
CA GLY A 471 34.87 -3.43 -5.98
C GLY A 471 35.70 -4.02 -4.87
N GLY A 472 35.39 -5.24 -4.45
CA GLY A 472 36.06 -5.95 -3.38
C GLY A 472 35.10 -6.44 -2.30
N ALA A 473 35.67 -7.00 -1.21
CA ALA A 473 34.87 -7.53 -0.10
C ALA A 473 34.21 -6.40 0.70
N PRO A 474 32.92 -6.52 1.05
CA PRO A 474 32.28 -5.58 1.93
C PRO A 474 32.81 -5.70 3.37
N ARG A 475 32.69 -4.63 4.14
CA ARG A 475 32.96 -4.62 5.57
C ARG A 475 31.67 -4.34 6.36
N PRO A 476 31.49 -4.92 7.56
CA PRO A 476 30.32 -4.68 8.38
C PRO A 476 30.08 -3.19 8.65
N LEU A 477 28.84 -2.75 8.64
CA LEU A 477 28.45 -1.42 9.11
C LEU A 477 28.28 -1.48 10.64
N PRO A 478 29.09 -0.75 11.43
CA PRO A 478 28.96 -0.79 12.87
C PRO A 478 27.79 0.07 13.35
N TYR A 479 27.26 -0.25 14.54
CA TYR A 479 26.39 0.56 15.36
C TYR A 479 25.01 0.93 14.78
N VAL A 480 24.63 0.50 13.59
CA VAL A 480 23.26 0.63 13.05
C VAL A 480 22.45 -0.62 13.41
N ARG A 481 21.30 -0.43 14.04
CA ARG A 481 20.44 -1.53 14.50
C ARG A 481 19.65 -2.12 13.33
N PRO A 482 19.24 -3.41 13.38
CA PRO A 482 18.50 -4.05 12.29
C PRO A 482 17.19 -3.34 11.91
N ALA A 483 16.50 -2.74 12.90
CA ALA A 483 15.24 -2.02 12.68
C ALA A 483 15.43 -0.58 12.16
N GLU A 484 16.66 -0.10 12.03
CA GLU A 484 16.96 1.26 11.61
C GLU A 484 17.33 1.31 10.14
N GLN A 485 16.98 2.40 9.48
CA GLN A 485 17.38 2.71 8.12
C GLN A 485 18.37 3.87 8.13
N PRO A 486 19.61 3.69 7.65
CA PRO A 486 20.51 4.80 7.41
C PRO A 486 19.96 5.68 6.28
N LEU A 487 20.11 6.99 6.41
CA LEU A 487 19.57 8.00 5.52
C LEU A 487 20.67 8.72 4.75
N ARG A 488 21.65 9.24 5.47
CA ARG A 488 22.70 10.06 4.89
C ARG A 488 23.92 10.14 5.82
N TRP A 489 25.10 10.24 5.22
CA TRP A 489 26.32 10.59 5.91
C TRP A 489 26.34 12.06 6.32
N THR A 490 26.96 12.35 7.48
CA THR A 490 27.35 13.71 7.82
C THR A 490 28.45 14.22 6.88
N ALA A 491 28.58 15.52 6.74
CA ALA A 491 29.54 16.13 5.81
C ALA A 491 31.01 15.72 6.06
N ASP A 492 31.36 15.42 7.32
CA ASP A 492 32.70 14.97 7.73
C ASP A 492 32.93 13.45 7.55
N GLY A 493 31.90 12.72 7.12
CA GLY A 493 31.95 11.26 6.93
C GLY A 493 32.10 10.42 8.18
N LYS A 494 31.96 11.01 9.38
CA LYS A 494 32.16 10.30 10.65
C LYS A 494 30.89 9.71 11.24
N SER A 495 29.74 10.27 10.90
CA SER A 495 28.44 9.86 11.45
C SER A 495 27.42 9.61 10.36
N LEU A 496 26.34 8.92 10.74
CA LEU A 496 25.16 8.68 9.92
C LEU A 496 23.92 9.24 10.60
N TYR A 497 23.02 9.83 9.82
CA TYR A 497 21.65 9.97 10.23
C TYR A 497 20.93 8.64 10.02
N VAL A 498 20.26 8.14 11.06
CA VAL A 498 19.51 6.89 11.03
C VAL A 498 18.07 7.13 11.47
N TYR A 499 17.15 6.49 10.79
CA TYR A 499 15.70 6.66 10.95
C TYR A 499 15.09 5.36 11.46
N THR A 500 14.16 5.48 12.41
CA THR A 500 13.37 4.33 12.89
C THR A 500 11.99 4.39 12.24
N PRO A 501 11.69 3.53 11.25
CA PRO A 501 10.37 3.50 10.59
C PRO A 501 9.29 2.95 11.52
N GLY A 502 8.01 3.22 11.16
CA GLY A 502 6.85 2.59 11.79
C GLY A 502 6.41 3.19 13.12
N THR A 503 7.07 4.22 13.60
CA THR A 503 6.65 4.97 14.80
C THR A 503 6.20 6.40 14.46
N LEU A 504 5.29 6.93 15.24
CA LEU A 504 4.88 8.33 15.14
C LEU A 504 4.85 8.93 16.56
N PRO A 505 5.71 9.93 16.86
CA PRO A 505 6.75 10.55 16.04
C PRO A 505 7.82 9.57 15.54
N ALA A 506 8.32 9.82 14.31
CA ALA A 506 9.40 9.02 13.75
C ALA A 506 10.75 9.60 14.20
N ARG A 507 11.52 8.79 14.91
CA ARG A 507 12.79 9.22 15.49
C ARG A 507 13.91 9.17 14.46
N VAL A 508 14.70 10.22 14.40
CA VAL A 508 15.97 10.27 13.67
C VAL A 508 17.10 10.55 14.67
N ASP A 509 18.11 9.70 14.67
CA ASP A 509 19.32 9.84 15.47
C ASP A 509 20.54 10.08 14.57
N ARG A 510 21.54 10.77 15.08
CA ARG A 510 22.89 10.82 14.54
C ARG A 510 23.75 9.77 15.28
N VAL A 511 24.39 8.88 14.55
CA VAL A 511 25.23 7.79 15.09
C VAL A 511 26.66 8.01 14.65
N ASP A 512 27.57 8.17 15.58
CA ASP A 512 29.01 8.21 15.32
C ASP A 512 29.52 6.80 15.02
N LEU A 513 30.21 6.61 13.90
CA LEU A 513 30.68 5.30 13.46
C LEU A 513 32.00 4.87 14.08
N SER A 514 32.65 5.74 14.84
CA SER A 514 33.90 5.42 15.52
C SER A 514 33.69 4.76 16.89
N ASP A 515 32.66 5.21 17.64
CA ASP A 515 32.40 4.78 19.01
C ASP A 515 30.95 4.35 19.28
N GLY A 516 30.05 4.54 18.29
CA GLY A 516 28.63 4.21 18.40
C GLY A 516 27.81 5.19 19.22
N ARG A 517 28.38 6.35 19.59
CA ARG A 517 27.65 7.39 20.30
C ARG A 517 26.44 7.84 19.48
N ARG A 518 25.29 7.92 20.18
CA ARG A 518 24.02 8.33 19.59
C ARG A 518 23.59 9.67 20.15
N GLU A 519 23.15 10.51 19.26
CA GLU A 519 22.55 11.79 19.59
C GLU A 519 21.21 11.92 18.86
N LYS A 520 20.15 12.19 19.62
CA LYS A 520 18.83 12.47 19.02
C LYS A 520 18.97 13.72 18.15
N TRP A 521 18.72 13.58 16.85
CA TRP A 521 18.69 14.71 15.96
C TRP A 521 17.31 15.36 15.96
N LYS A 522 16.24 14.58 15.67
CA LYS A 522 14.86 15.11 15.61
C LYS A 522 13.82 14.00 15.71
N ASP A 523 12.64 14.35 16.24
CA ASP A 523 11.41 13.59 16.06
C ASP A 523 10.59 14.25 14.94
N LEU A 524 10.21 13.47 13.94
CA LEU A 524 9.41 13.92 12.80
C LEU A 524 7.96 13.54 12.99
N VAL A 525 7.07 14.52 12.91
CA VAL A 525 5.62 14.32 13.03
C VAL A 525 4.88 15.45 12.33
N PRO A 526 3.94 15.17 11.41
CA PRO A 526 3.10 16.20 10.83
C PRO A 526 2.22 16.85 11.91
N ALA A 527 1.93 18.14 11.76
CA ALA A 527 1.10 18.88 12.72
C ALA A 527 -0.30 18.28 12.94
N ASP A 528 -0.89 17.71 11.88
CA ASP A 528 -2.13 16.91 11.95
C ASP A 528 -1.78 15.43 11.74
N THR A 529 -1.95 14.63 12.78
CA THR A 529 -1.64 13.19 12.77
C THR A 529 -2.83 12.32 12.40
N ALA A 530 -4.02 12.88 12.18
CA ALA A 530 -5.21 12.10 11.83
C ALA A 530 -5.02 11.34 10.52
N GLY A 531 -5.14 10.01 10.56
CA GLY A 531 -5.01 9.13 9.41
C GLY A 531 -3.58 8.98 8.88
N VAL A 532 -2.55 9.49 9.56
CA VAL A 532 -1.15 9.27 9.14
C VAL A 532 -0.80 7.81 9.37
N ALA A 533 -0.61 7.08 8.26
CA ALA A 533 -0.29 5.66 8.28
C ALA A 533 1.21 5.43 8.53
N PHE A 534 2.06 6.16 7.83
CA PHE A 534 3.53 6.11 8.00
C PHE A 534 4.20 7.35 7.41
N LEU A 535 5.45 7.59 7.85
CA LEU A 535 6.35 8.53 7.23
C LEU A 535 7.30 7.77 6.30
N ARG A 536 7.57 8.37 5.13
CA ARG A 536 8.65 7.90 4.26
C ARG A 536 10.00 8.36 4.82
N PRO A 537 11.11 7.67 4.50
CA PRO A 537 12.43 8.11 4.93
C PRO A 537 12.66 9.59 4.59
N PRO A 538 13.10 10.42 5.54
CA PRO A 538 13.34 11.84 5.29
C PRO A 538 14.63 12.05 4.48
N VAL A 539 14.65 13.10 3.67
CA VAL A 539 15.88 13.63 3.09
C VAL A 539 16.43 14.73 4.00
N ILE A 540 17.74 14.69 4.25
CA ILE A 540 18.41 15.57 5.22
C ILE A 540 19.68 16.13 4.56
N THR A 541 20.01 17.41 4.77
CA THR A 541 21.32 17.94 4.34
C THR A 541 22.48 17.33 5.13
N PRO A 542 23.71 17.24 4.57
CA PRO A 542 24.85 16.63 5.28
C PRO A 542 25.20 17.29 6.61
N ASP A 543 24.87 18.60 6.77
CA ASP A 543 25.06 19.35 8.01
C ASP A 543 23.87 19.25 8.99
N GLY A 544 22.80 18.58 8.58
CA GLY A 544 21.60 18.35 9.40
C GLY A 544 20.73 19.57 9.63
N LYS A 545 20.94 20.68 8.90
CA LYS A 545 20.19 21.92 9.14
C LYS A 545 18.84 21.93 8.45
N PHE A 546 18.75 21.33 7.25
CA PHE A 546 17.58 21.34 6.42
C PHE A 546 17.13 19.91 6.13
N TYR A 547 15.82 19.73 5.96
CA TYR A 547 15.22 18.42 5.73
C TYR A 547 13.84 18.54 5.13
N ALA A 548 13.39 17.46 4.51
CA ALA A 548 12.00 17.27 4.12
C ALA A 548 11.62 15.79 4.22
N TYR A 549 10.36 15.51 4.48
CA TYR A 549 9.82 14.16 4.49
C TYR A 549 8.40 14.13 3.94
N SER A 550 8.02 13.01 3.37
CA SER A 550 6.63 12.75 3.00
C SER A 550 5.98 11.83 4.01
N TYR A 551 4.67 11.96 4.14
CA TYR A 551 3.84 11.08 4.95
C TYR A 551 2.61 10.64 4.16
N THR A 552 2.25 9.37 4.31
CA THR A 552 1.04 8.83 3.73
C THR A 552 -0.10 8.98 4.73
N ARG A 553 -1.20 9.59 4.28
CA ARG A 553 -2.43 9.75 5.04
C ARG A 553 -3.54 8.98 4.37
N VAL A 554 -4.25 8.17 5.14
CA VAL A 554 -5.45 7.47 4.72
C VAL A 554 -6.59 7.88 5.64
N LEU A 555 -7.62 8.49 5.08
CA LEU A 555 -8.85 8.81 5.80
C LEU A 555 -9.94 7.88 5.29
N SER A 556 -10.58 7.18 6.22
CA SER A 556 -11.59 6.16 5.89
C SER A 556 -12.95 6.52 6.47
N GLU A 557 -13.99 6.29 5.70
CA GLU A 557 -15.39 6.37 6.10
C GLU A 557 -16.04 4.99 5.92
N LEU A 558 -16.61 4.41 6.96
CA LEU A 558 -17.27 3.11 6.89
C LEU A 558 -18.73 3.27 6.46
N TYR A 559 -19.14 2.44 5.52
CA TYR A 559 -20.50 2.37 4.99
C TYR A 559 -21.08 0.96 5.12
N LEU A 560 -22.36 0.88 5.41
CA LEU A 560 -23.18 -0.30 5.13
C LEU A 560 -23.86 -0.09 3.77
N VAL A 561 -23.55 -1.00 2.83
CA VAL A 561 -24.08 -0.94 1.47
C VAL A 561 -25.05 -2.09 1.26
N SER A 562 -26.31 -1.79 0.94
CA SER A 562 -27.34 -2.77 0.66
C SER A 562 -27.69 -2.80 -0.83
N GLY A 563 -28.23 -3.93 -1.29
CA GLY A 563 -28.67 -4.09 -2.67
C GLY A 563 -27.61 -4.59 -3.65
N LEU A 564 -26.37 -4.84 -3.23
CA LEU A 564 -25.35 -5.52 -4.04
C LEU A 564 -25.74 -6.99 -4.24
N ARG A 565 -25.56 -7.51 -5.47
CA ARG A 565 -25.90 -8.89 -5.86
C ARG A 565 -24.88 -9.47 -6.82
#